data_d3ec8fdf53c071eff223962c361787bc
#
_entry.id   d3ec8fdf53c071eff223962c361787bc
#
_cell.length_a   1.000
_cell.length_b   1.000
_cell.length_c   1.000
_cell.angle_alpha   90.00
_cell.angle_beta   90.00
_cell.angle_gamma   90.00
#
_symmetry.space_group_name_H-M   'P 1'
#
loop_
_entity.id
_entity.type
_entity.pdbx_description
1 polymer ?
#
loop_
_entity_poly.entity_id
_entity_poly.type
_entity_poly.pdbx_seq_one_letter_code
_entity_poly.pdbx_strand_id
1 'polypeptide(L)'
;LLSSPELRQIAWAAEEMANMMILHPAIELIGNRFFVNEMSNAENSLLTIADNGGGIGFVFGDPVADWHDIDFQCHQINLTVGNCNPAENFLGDMRCSPAQAAADLVNHLASRGEVLAAGDFISTGAATVPQSFAAGDAVAADFGEIGRIKLQF
;
A
#
# COMPACT_ATOMS: atom_id res chain seq x y z
N LEU A 1 -17.97 14.92 11.63
CA LEU A 1 -19.12 15.56 10.96
C LEU A 1 -18.68 16.88 10.30
N LEU A 2 -17.98 16.80 9.18
CA LEU A 2 -17.58 17.97 8.39
C LEU A 2 -18.46 18.02 7.13
N SER A 3 -19.65 18.58 7.25
CA SER A 3 -20.65 18.65 6.19
C SER A 3 -20.81 20.03 5.56
N SER A 4 -19.84 20.94 5.75
CA SER A 4 -19.92 22.25 5.08
C SER A 4 -19.32 22.22 3.68
N PRO A 5 -19.92 22.89 2.67
CA PRO A 5 -19.39 22.97 1.31
C PRO A 5 -17.98 23.58 1.24
N GLU A 6 -17.63 24.41 2.23
CA GLU A 6 -16.32 25.08 2.31
C GLU A 6 -15.18 24.13 2.62
N LEU A 7 -15.42 23.05 3.37
CA LEU A 7 -14.40 22.04 3.69
C LEU A 7 -14.09 21.06 2.53
N ARG A 8 -14.94 21.01 1.52
CA ARG A 8 -14.72 20.23 0.29
C ARG A 8 -13.69 20.84 -0.66
N GLN A 9 -13.22 22.08 -0.40
CA GLN A 9 -12.27 22.78 -1.24
C GLN A 9 -10.85 22.80 -0.68
N ILE A 10 -10.60 22.26 0.50
CA ILE A 10 -9.26 22.18 1.10
C ILE A 10 -8.55 20.95 0.53
N ALA A 11 -7.51 21.19 -0.27
CA ALA A 11 -6.60 20.13 -0.67
C ALA A 11 -5.71 19.76 0.52
N TRP A 12 -5.75 18.50 0.94
CA TRP A 12 -4.91 17.98 2.02
C TRP A 12 -3.47 17.88 1.58
N ALA A 13 -2.56 18.38 2.40
CA ALA A 13 -1.12 18.22 2.21
C ALA A 13 -0.61 16.93 2.88
N ALA A 14 0.54 16.43 2.42
CA ALA A 14 1.14 15.22 2.98
C ALA A 14 1.44 15.35 4.49
N GLU A 15 1.90 16.51 4.94
CA GLU A 15 2.18 16.77 6.36
C GLU A 15 0.92 16.71 7.23
N GLU A 16 -0.20 17.24 6.74
CA GLU A 16 -1.48 17.18 7.45
C GLU A 16 -1.97 15.75 7.56
N MET A 17 -1.85 14.97 6.47
CA MET A 17 -2.21 13.55 6.47
C MET A 17 -1.32 12.76 7.41
N ALA A 18 0.00 13.00 7.42
CA ALA A 18 0.92 12.32 8.33
C ALA A 18 0.51 12.47 9.80
N ASN A 19 0.06 13.67 10.20
CA ASN A 19 -0.40 13.95 11.56
C ASN A 19 -1.74 13.29 11.94
N MET A 20 -2.49 12.80 10.95
CA MET A 20 -3.80 12.18 11.16
C MET A 20 -3.78 10.65 11.02
N MET A 21 -2.66 10.09 10.59
CA MET A 21 -2.52 8.68 10.28
C MET A 21 -1.67 7.94 11.30
N ILE A 22 -1.91 6.64 11.38
CA ILE A 22 -1.06 5.69 12.10
C ILE A 22 -0.40 4.80 11.05
N LEU A 23 0.92 4.66 11.11
CA LEU A 23 1.65 3.78 10.22
C LEU A 23 1.57 2.33 10.70
N HIS A 24 1.38 1.41 9.76
CA HIS A 24 1.53 -0.03 9.98
C HIS A 24 2.43 -0.62 8.89
N PRO A 25 3.36 -1.55 9.21
CA PRO A 25 3.93 -2.39 8.18
C PRO A 25 2.82 -3.26 7.58
N ALA A 26 2.83 -3.46 6.26
CA ALA A 26 1.78 -4.23 5.62
C ALA A 26 2.30 -5.04 4.43
N ILE A 27 1.61 -6.15 4.14
CA ILE A 27 1.79 -6.96 2.93
C ILE A 27 0.44 -7.02 2.22
N GLU A 28 0.41 -6.59 0.98
CA GLU A 28 -0.71 -6.78 0.09
C GLU A 28 -0.52 -8.10 -0.68
N LEU A 29 -1.56 -8.92 -0.69
CA LEU A 29 -1.60 -10.15 -1.47
C LEU A 29 -2.34 -9.87 -2.78
N ILE A 30 -1.62 -10.07 -3.88
CA ILE A 30 -2.13 -9.80 -5.23
C ILE A 30 -2.35 -11.13 -5.95
N GLY A 31 -3.46 -11.26 -6.66
CA GLY A 31 -3.78 -12.42 -7.47
C GLY A 31 -4.84 -12.11 -8.51
N ASN A 32 -5.02 -13.01 -9.44
CA ASN A 32 -6.06 -12.92 -10.47
C ASN A 32 -7.18 -13.89 -10.17
N ARG A 33 -8.42 -13.40 -10.21
CA ARG A 33 -9.63 -14.23 -10.16
C ARG A 33 -10.04 -14.73 -11.54
N PHE A 34 -9.37 -14.25 -12.58
CA PHE A 34 -9.63 -14.58 -13.98
C PHE A 34 -8.43 -15.25 -14.62
N PHE A 35 -8.69 -16.19 -15.52
CA PHE A 35 -7.64 -16.72 -16.40
C PHE A 35 -7.41 -15.73 -17.53
N VAL A 36 -6.19 -15.22 -17.64
CA VAL A 36 -5.78 -14.29 -18.69
C VAL A 36 -5.04 -15.07 -19.76
N ASN A 37 -5.72 -15.35 -20.88
CA ASN A 37 -5.09 -15.93 -22.08
C ASN A 37 -5.08 -14.87 -23.17
N GLU A 38 -3.89 -14.56 -23.70
CA GLU A 38 -3.68 -13.75 -24.92
C GLU A 38 -4.46 -12.41 -24.96
N MET A 39 -4.43 -11.65 -23.88
CA MET A 39 -5.06 -10.33 -23.82
C MET A 39 -4.06 -9.23 -24.16
N SER A 40 -4.53 -8.16 -24.79
CA SER A 40 -3.76 -6.93 -24.95
C SER A 40 -3.55 -6.24 -23.58
N ASN A 41 -2.55 -5.37 -23.50
CA ASN A 41 -2.29 -4.59 -22.27
C ASN A 41 -3.51 -3.76 -21.82
N ALA A 42 -4.29 -3.23 -22.78
CA ALA A 42 -5.49 -2.45 -22.49
C ALA A 42 -6.60 -3.33 -21.87
N GLU A 43 -6.85 -4.51 -22.45
CA GLU A 43 -7.82 -5.47 -21.90
C GLU A 43 -7.40 -5.98 -20.54
N ASN A 44 -6.11 -6.30 -20.36
CA ASN A 44 -5.58 -6.72 -19.07
C ASN A 44 -5.73 -5.62 -18.00
N SER A 45 -5.52 -4.35 -18.35
CA SER A 45 -5.73 -3.22 -17.44
C SER A 45 -7.21 -3.09 -17.03
N LEU A 46 -8.14 -3.22 -17.98
CA LEU A 46 -9.57 -3.19 -17.67
C LEU A 46 -9.99 -4.36 -16.80
N LEU A 47 -9.45 -5.56 -17.06
CA LEU A 47 -9.71 -6.74 -16.24
C LEU A 47 -9.18 -6.55 -14.82
N THR A 48 -7.97 -6.01 -14.67
CA THR A 48 -7.39 -5.73 -13.35
C THR A 48 -8.24 -4.73 -12.57
N ILE A 49 -8.77 -3.69 -13.22
CA ILE A 49 -9.71 -2.74 -12.60
C ILE A 49 -10.99 -3.46 -12.16
N ALA A 50 -11.56 -4.30 -13.03
CA ALA A 50 -12.77 -5.08 -12.72
C ALA A 50 -12.53 -6.11 -11.60
N ASP A 51 -11.29 -6.58 -11.42
CA ASP A 51 -10.84 -7.49 -10.37
C ASP A 51 -10.32 -6.76 -9.11
N ASN A 52 -10.83 -5.58 -8.84
CA ASN A 52 -10.45 -4.80 -7.66
C ASN A 52 -8.94 -4.57 -7.54
N GLY A 53 -8.26 -4.28 -8.66
CA GLY A 53 -6.81 -4.10 -8.70
C GLY A 53 -6.01 -5.39 -8.48
N GLY A 54 -6.66 -6.56 -8.51
CA GLY A 54 -6.04 -7.85 -8.19
C GLY A 54 -5.83 -8.08 -6.69
N GLY A 55 -6.34 -7.21 -5.83
CA GLY A 55 -6.24 -7.35 -4.38
C GLY A 55 -7.04 -8.55 -3.87
N ILE A 56 -6.37 -9.56 -3.30
CA ILE A 56 -6.99 -10.77 -2.73
C ILE A 56 -6.84 -10.86 -1.22
N GLY A 57 -5.94 -10.10 -0.62
CA GLY A 57 -5.74 -10.05 0.82
C GLY A 57 -4.83 -8.92 1.25
N PHE A 58 -4.94 -8.56 2.52
CA PHE A 58 -4.13 -7.52 3.13
C PHE A 58 -3.81 -7.92 4.57
N VAL A 59 -2.52 -7.93 4.90
CA VAL A 59 -2.04 -8.26 6.25
C VAL A 59 -1.21 -7.10 6.75
N PHE A 60 -1.51 -6.61 7.95
CA PHE A 60 -0.77 -5.53 8.59
C PHE A 60 -0.31 -5.93 9.98
N GLY A 61 0.82 -5.36 10.40
CA GLY A 61 1.40 -5.55 11.72
C GLY A 61 0.95 -4.49 12.72
N ASP A 62 1.66 -4.42 13.83
CA ASP A 62 1.35 -3.47 14.91
C ASP A 62 1.54 -2.02 14.48
N PRO A 63 0.83 -1.06 15.11
CA PRO A 63 0.98 0.36 14.84
C PRO A 63 2.36 0.86 15.26
N VAL A 64 2.91 1.79 14.48
CA VAL A 64 4.18 2.47 14.74
C VAL A 64 3.88 3.90 15.16
N ALA A 65 4.22 4.26 16.40
CA ALA A 65 3.92 5.58 16.96
C ALA A 65 4.83 6.67 16.40
N ASP A 66 6.14 6.41 16.35
CA ASP A 66 7.16 7.39 16.00
C ASP A 66 7.72 7.11 14.59
N TRP A 67 6.94 7.41 13.56
CA TRP A 67 7.30 7.12 12.18
C TRP A 67 7.61 8.38 11.34
N HIS A 68 7.41 9.58 11.87
CA HIS A 68 7.53 10.84 11.14
C HIS A 68 8.96 11.14 10.68
N ASP A 69 9.96 10.63 11.39
CA ASP A 69 11.38 10.82 11.09
C ASP A 69 11.95 9.75 10.14
N ILE A 70 11.13 8.79 9.70
CA ILE A 70 11.58 7.74 8.78
C ILE A 70 11.72 8.29 7.37
N ASP A 71 12.93 8.21 6.82
CA ASP A 71 13.18 8.49 5.40
C ASP A 71 12.74 7.31 4.54
N PHE A 72 11.47 7.31 4.13
CA PHE A 72 10.89 6.24 3.31
C PHE A 72 11.59 6.07 1.95
N GLN A 73 12.22 7.13 1.40
CA GLN A 73 12.91 7.03 0.11
C GLN A 73 14.18 6.17 0.19
N CYS A 74 14.80 6.13 1.37
CA CYS A 74 16.01 5.34 1.62
C CYS A 74 15.75 4.07 2.46
N HIS A 75 14.58 3.98 3.10
CA HIS A 75 14.25 2.86 3.99
C HIS A 75 14.15 1.53 3.25
N GLN A 76 14.94 0.55 3.69
CA GLN A 76 14.99 -0.78 3.06
C GLN A 76 14.10 -1.78 3.80
N ILE A 77 13.46 -2.64 3.02
CA ILE A 77 12.63 -3.73 3.50
C ILE A 77 13.26 -5.03 3.00
N ASN A 78 13.43 -5.99 3.90
CA ASN A 78 13.89 -7.32 3.56
C ASN A 78 12.68 -8.26 3.45
N LEU A 79 12.13 -8.39 2.23
CA LEU A 79 11.04 -9.30 1.90
C LEU A 79 11.60 -10.58 1.29
N THR A 80 11.31 -11.72 1.87
CA THR A 80 11.69 -13.05 1.37
C THR A 80 10.48 -13.97 1.26
N VAL A 81 10.48 -14.81 0.23
CA VAL A 81 9.46 -15.85 -0.03
C VAL A 81 10.17 -17.19 -0.16
N GLY A 82 9.85 -18.14 0.71
CA GLY A 82 10.50 -19.45 0.74
C GLY A 82 12.02 -19.33 0.85
N ASN A 83 12.73 -19.95 -0.07
CA ASN A 83 14.20 -19.91 -0.16
C ASN A 83 14.72 -18.93 -1.23
N CYS A 84 13.88 -18.01 -1.71
CA CYS A 84 14.27 -17.04 -2.73
C CYS A 84 15.19 -15.95 -2.14
N ASN A 85 15.95 -15.29 -3.04
CA ASN A 85 16.67 -14.08 -2.66
C ASN A 85 15.70 -12.98 -2.20
N PRO A 86 16.15 -12.07 -1.32
CA PRO A 86 15.35 -10.92 -0.93
C PRO A 86 14.87 -10.12 -2.14
N ALA A 87 13.64 -9.62 -2.05
CA ALA A 87 13.06 -8.77 -3.07
C ALA A 87 13.86 -7.46 -3.24
N GLU A 88 13.98 -6.99 -4.47
CA GLU A 88 14.56 -5.70 -4.77
C GLU A 88 13.67 -4.58 -4.21
N ASN A 89 14.28 -3.57 -3.60
CA ASN A 89 13.59 -2.41 -3.06
C ASN A 89 13.41 -1.32 -4.10
N PHE A 90 12.24 -0.71 -4.14
CA PHE A 90 12.07 0.59 -4.77
C PHE A 90 12.64 1.66 -3.83
N LEU A 91 13.53 2.51 -4.32
CA LEU A 91 14.21 3.56 -3.55
C LEU A 91 14.15 4.90 -4.32
N GLY A 92 14.38 6.00 -3.60
CA GLY A 92 14.35 7.34 -4.18
C GLY A 92 12.99 7.65 -4.83
N ASP A 93 13.03 8.20 -6.04
CA ASP A 93 11.82 8.59 -6.79
C ASP A 93 10.90 7.41 -7.16
N MET A 94 11.41 6.17 -7.09
CA MET A 94 10.62 4.95 -7.30
C MET A 94 9.80 4.56 -6.07
N ARG A 95 10.12 5.09 -4.89
CA ARG A 95 9.43 4.82 -3.64
C ARG A 95 8.30 5.81 -3.42
N CYS A 96 7.10 5.29 -3.22
CA CYS A 96 5.96 6.11 -2.83
C CYS A 96 6.13 6.65 -1.40
N SER A 97 5.83 7.92 -1.19
CA SER A 97 5.67 8.50 0.16
C SER A 97 4.29 8.13 0.70
N PRO A 98 4.19 7.44 1.84
CA PRO A 98 2.89 7.04 2.40
C PRO A 98 1.96 8.23 2.66
N ALA A 99 2.48 9.31 3.22
CA ALA A 99 1.68 10.50 3.53
C ALA A 99 1.20 11.22 2.25
N GLN A 100 2.06 11.30 1.22
CA GLN A 100 1.67 11.91 -0.07
C GLN A 100 0.61 11.06 -0.77
N ALA A 101 0.77 9.74 -0.82
CA ALA A 101 -0.21 8.83 -1.41
C ALA A 101 -1.58 8.93 -0.72
N ALA A 102 -1.58 9.06 0.60
CA ALA A 102 -2.80 9.24 1.37
C ALA A 102 -3.45 10.61 1.07
N ALA A 103 -2.67 11.70 0.99
CA ALA A 103 -3.18 13.01 0.63
C ALA A 103 -3.81 13.01 -0.78
N ASP A 104 -3.14 12.39 -1.74
CA ASP A 104 -3.63 12.27 -3.12
C ASP A 104 -4.94 11.48 -3.18
N LEU A 105 -5.05 10.37 -2.44
CA LEU A 105 -6.27 9.58 -2.34
C LEU A 105 -7.42 10.38 -1.73
N VAL A 106 -7.19 11.05 -0.59
CA VAL A 106 -8.24 11.85 0.08
C VAL A 106 -8.72 12.98 -0.82
N ASN A 107 -7.79 13.68 -1.49
CA ASN A 107 -8.14 14.75 -2.42
C ASN A 107 -8.94 14.22 -3.63
N HIS A 108 -8.55 13.04 -4.13
CA HIS A 108 -9.28 12.37 -5.21
C HIS A 108 -10.71 11.99 -4.79
N LEU A 109 -10.87 11.36 -3.63
CA LEU A 109 -12.18 10.99 -3.09
C LEU A 109 -13.06 12.23 -2.85
N ALA A 110 -12.48 13.29 -2.26
CA ALA A 110 -13.19 14.55 -2.04
C ALA A 110 -13.71 15.16 -3.35
N SER A 111 -12.94 15.09 -4.44
CA SER A 111 -13.37 15.57 -5.77
C SER A 111 -14.58 14.80 -6.32
N ARG A 112 -14.82 13.59 -5.84
CA ARG A 112 -15.95 12.71 -6.19
C ARG A 112 -17.11 12.79 -5.19
N GLY A 113 -16.96 13.57 -4.12
CA GLY A 113 -17.92 13.65 -3.03
C GLY A 113 -17.88 12.47 -2.07
N GLU A 114 -16.80 11.70 -2.11
CA GLU A 114 -16.52 10.58 -1.22
C GLU A 114 -15.59 10.99 -0.09
N VAL A 115 -15.58 10.26 1.02
CA VAL A 115 -14.75 10.54 2.19
C VAL A 115 -14.19 9.25 2.78
N LEU A 116 -12.99 9.32 3.36
CA LEU A 116 -12.47 8.27 4.23
C LEU A 116 -13.01 8.46 5.64
N ALA A 117 -13.34 7.37 6.31
CA ALA A 117 -13.76 7.37 7.69
C ALA A 117 -12.57 7.08 8.64
N ALA A 118 -12.70 7.49 9.88
CA ALA A 118 -11.75 7.07 10.91
C ALA A 118 -11.78 5.55 11.08
N GLY A 119 -10.62 4.92 11.01
CA GLY A 119 -10.46 3.47 11.05
C GLY A 119 -10.36 2.79 9.68
N ASP A 120 -10.50 3.53 8.57
CA ASP A 120 -10.20 3.00 7.25
C ASP A 120 -8.69 2.79 7.09
N PHE A 121 -8.33 1.74 6.35
CA PHE A 121 -6.95 1.42 5.99
C PHE A 121 -6.66 1.85 4.56
N ILE A 122 -5.46 2.40 4.36
CA ILE A 122 -4.94 2.79 3.06
C ILE A 122 -3.68 1.99 2.76
N SER A 123 -3.67 1.24 1.66
CA SER A 123 -2.43 0.72 1.07
C SER A 123 -1.79 1.82 0.24
N THR A 124 -0.60 2.25 0.62
CA THR A 124 0.05 3.44 0.06
C THR A 124 1.02 3.15 -1.08
N GLY A 125 1.07 1.91 -1.54
CA GLY A 125 1.87 1.47 -2.66
C GLY A 125 3.02 0.53 -2.27
N ALA A 126 3.59 -0.14 -3.28
CA ALA A 126 4.63 -1.14 -3.09
C ALA A 126 5.98 -0.50 -2.74
N ALA A 127 6.65 -1.08 -1.76
CA ALA A 127 7.98 -0.70 -1.35
C ALA A 127 9.08 -1.61 -1.92
N THR A 128 8.70 -2.79 -2.41
CA THR A 128 9.58 -3.78 -3.04
C THR A 128 8.96 -4.29 -4.35
N VAL A 129 9.79 -4.86 -5.19
CA VAL A 129 9.31 -5.62 -6.36
C VAL A 129 8.46 -6.78 -5.86
N PRO A 130 7.23 -6.98 -6.41
CA PRO A 130 6.36 -8.07 -6.03
C PRO A 130 7.02 -9.44 -6.22
N GLN A 131 6.81 -10.35 -5.26
CA GLN A 131 7.33 -11.71 -5.29
C GLN A 131 6.18 -12.71 -5.44
N SER A 132 6.38 -13.70 -6.31
CA SER A 132 5.42 -14.81 -6.42
C SER A 132 5.54 -15.75 -5.24
N PHE A 133 4.42 -16.30 -4.78
CA PHE A 133 4.35 -17.30 -3.73
C PHE A 133 3.40 -18.44 -4.11
N ALA A 134 3.56 -19.57 -3.48
CA ALA A 134 2.75 -20.77 -3.65
C ALA A 134 2.32 -21.37 -2.30
N ALA A 135 1.40 -22.31 -2.34
CA ALA A 135 1.02 -23.07 -1.15
C ALA A 135 2.26 -23.79 -0.57
N GLY A 136 2.47 -23.63 0.71
CA GLY A 136 3.63 -24.15 1.44
C GLY A 136 4.77 -23.16 1.63
N ASP A 137 4.75 -22.00 0.96
CA ASP A 137 5.78 -20.99 1.13
C ASP A 137 5.61 -20.21 2.44
N ALA A 138 6.74 -19.96 3.10
CA ALA A 138 6.83 -18.99 4.18
C ALA A 138 7.24 -17.64 3.62
N VAL A 139 6.52 -16.58 4.01
CA VAL A 139 6.85 -15.21 3.66
C VAL A 139 7.30 -14.46 4.90
N ALA A 140 8.42 -13.78 4.82
CA ALA A 140 8.92 -12.93 5.89
C ALA A 140 9.28 -11.56 5.34
N ALA A 141 8.72 -10.52 5.94
CA ALA A 141 9.02 -9.13 5.65
C ALA A 141 9.54 -8.44 6.91
N ASP A 142 10.79 -8.00 6.86
CA ASP A 142 11.44 -7.19 7.90
C ASP A 142 11.49 -5.75 7.42
N PHE A 143 10.71 -4.89 8.08
CA PHE A 143 10.63 -3.45 7.80
C PHE A 143 11.55 -2.64 8.73
N GLY A 144 12.58 -3.28 9.33
CA GLY A 144 13.47 -2.61 10.28
C GLY A 144 12.74 -2.14 11.53
N GLU A 145 12.88 -0.85 11.84
CA GLU A 145 12.23 -0.20 12.99
C GLU A 145 10.70 -0.13 12.90
N ILE A 146 10.13 -0.25 11.70
CA ILE A 146 8.69 -0.26 11.48
C ILE A 146 8.06 -1.59 11.95
N GLY A 147 8.82 -2.70 11.95
CA GLY A 147 8.33 -3.99 12.44
C GLY A 147 8.55 -5.14 11.48
N ARG A 148 7.90 -6.28 11.78
CA ARG A 148 8.06 -7.51 11.01
C ARG A 148 6.74 -8.23 10.83
N ILE A 149 6.56 -8.83 9.65
CA ILE A 149 5.40 -9.68 9.34
C ILE A 149 5.92 -11.03 8.86
N LYS A 150 5.28 -12.11 9.33
CA LYS A 150 5.53 -13.47 8.87
C LYS A 150 4.21 -14.14 8.52
N LEU A 151 4.17 -14.78 7.37
CA LEU A 151 3.00 -15.51 6.87
C LEU A 151 3.42 -16.90 6.46
N GLN A 152 2.48 -17.84 6.54
CA GLN A 152 2.62 -19.19 6.02
C GLN A 152 1.43 -19.48 5.11
N PHE A 153 1.67 -19.86 3.86
CA PHE A 153 0.66 -20.21 2.87
C PHE A 153 0.46 -21.70 2.74
#